data_cbf622cdf79f46ab24b6f7b93069755c
#
_entry.id   cbf622cdf79f46ab24b6f7b93069755c
#
_cell.length_a   1.000
_cell.length_b   1.000
_cell.length_c   1.000
_cell.angle_alpha   90.00
_cell.angle_beta   90.00
_cell.angle_gamma   90.00
#
_symmetry.space_group_name_H-M   'P 1'
#
loop_
_entity.id
_entity.type
_entity.pdbx_description
1 polymer ?
#
loop_
_entity_poly.entity_id
_entity_poly.type
_entity_poly.pdbx_seq_one_letter_code
_entity_poly.pdbx_strand_id
1 'polypeptide(L)'
;MRSAIVAIILSFFSLTSYGQETGCLQTLTLANEEFNAGRFFGIPSLLKDCLDRGFTNEQMVQAYYLLAQAYLILDDPIAAEDSYLKLLKADPEFIATPEKDPIDLVYLSKKFTATPIFTPHFRAGGNVSLVRTIHEINTEPYPVGRNNKFRPGFQFGGGIDWNINDNLSVGGEVLFSFKSFKIIKTGISLDDGQEIIERQTWFDVPLYVKYRDNLGKVRPYGYAGVSLNALVGSSVELFLDNLSPSLGSQVPTDGPNEKVGYKRTFLNRSLLVGGGVYYKVGRNFIFADVRYVAGLNNLVNAEENYQGENGGYSQNIARYRWIGDYYRLDNISLSFGFVKPLYNPRKIKRVNTKRVMRDISKEDN
;
A
#
# COMPACT_ATOMS: atom_id res chain seq x y z
N MET A 1 39.05 12.27 -15.79
CA MET A 1 38.88 13.60 -15.15
C MET A 1 37.47 13.88 -14.64
N ARG A 2 36.39 13.30 -15.19
CA ARG A 2 35.01 13.53 -14.69
C ARG A 2 34.68 12.82 -13.36
N SER A 3 35.29 11.66 -13.08
CA SER A 3 35.05 10.91 -11.82
C SER A 3 35.71 11.49 -10.58
N ALA A 4 36.82 12.26 -10.74
CA ALA A 4 37.52 12.88 -9.62
C ALA A 4 36.81 14.15 -9.10
N ILE A 5 36.04 14.84 -9.93
CA ILE A 5 35.30 16.05 -9.55
C ILE A 5 34.06 15.69 -8.71
N VAL A 6 33.40 14.56 -8.99
CA VAL A 6 32.24 14.10 -8.23
C VAL A 6 32.64 13.63 -6.81
N ALA A 7 33.82 13.03 -6.65
CA ALA A 7 34.35 12.63 -5.34
C ALA A 7 34.73 13.82 -4.45
N ILE A 8 35.20 14.93 -5.04
CA ILE A 8 35.57 16.15 -4.31
C ILE A 8 34.33 16.93 -3.86
N ILE A 9 33.22 16.91 -4.63
CA ILE A 9 31.96 17.58 -4.23
C ILE A 9 31.26 16.81 -3.09
N LEU A 10 31.36 15.49 -3.04
CA LEU A 10 30.82 14.68 -1.96
C LEU A 10 31.60 14.79 -0.63
N SER A 11 32.89 15.13 -0.68
CA SER A 11 33.70 15.28 0.54
C SER A 11 33.56 16.65 1.21
N PHE A 12 33.00 17.67 0.54
CA PHE A 12 32.80 19.03 1.11
C PHE A 12 31.49 19.16 1.92
N PHE A 13 30.55 18.19 1.82
CA PHE A 13 29.27 18.23 2.53
C PHE A 13 29.30 17.60 3.94
N SER A 14 30.42 17.06 4.39
CA SER A 14 30.49 16.29 5.65
C SER A 14 31.21 16.99 6.83
N LEU A 15 31.54 18.29 6.74
CA LEU A 15 32.41 18.93 7.73
C LEU A 15 31.81 20.05 8.59
N THR A 16 30.49 20.25 8.66
CA THR A 16 29.94 21.40 9.39
C THR A 16 28.89 21.07 10.47
N SER A 17 28.91 19.91 11.12
CA SER A 17 27.89 19.60 12.14
C SER A 17 28.36 19.11 13.51
N TYR A 18 29.63 18.99 13.79
CA TYR A 18 30.11 18.34 15.04
C TYR A 18 30.30 19.26 16.26
N GLY A 19 30.19 20.57 16.12
CA GLY A 19 30.52 21.49 17.21
C GLY A 19 29.35 21.88 18.13
N GLN A 20 28.10 21.80 17.68
CA GLN A 20 26.93 22.20 18.47
C GLN A 20 26.24 21.06 19.24
N GLU A 21 26.41 19.83 18.81
CA GLU A 21 25.79 18.65 19.41
C GLU A 21 26.25 18.36 20.83
N THR A 22 27.54 18.60 21.14
CA THR A 22 28.12 18.31 22.48
C THR A 22 27.63 19.26 23.55
N GLY A 23 27.40 20.54 23.21
CA GLY A 23 26.92 21.54 24.17
C GLY A 23 25.49 21.31 24.62
N CYS A 24 24.59 21.00 23.71
CA CYS A 24 23.18 20.77 24.04
C CYS A 24 22.94 19.42 24.74
N LEU A 25 23.75 18.39 24.48
CA LEU A 25 23.69 17.14 25.24
C LEU A 25 24.07 17.38 26.72
N GLN A 26 25.11 18.18 26.98
CA GLN A 26 25.49 18.56 28.33
C GLN A 26 24.40 19.37 29.05
N THR A 27 23.75 20.30 28.31
CA THR A 27 22.60 21.05 28.82
C THR A 27 21.44 20.16 29.22
N LEU A 28 21.13 19.14 28.40
CA LEU A 28 20.08 18.17 28.69
C LEU A 28 20.42 17.32 29.91
N THR A 29 21.68 16.91 30.06
CA THR A 29 22.18 16.17 31.24
C THR A 29 22.04 17.02 32.50
N LEU A 30 22.48 18.29 32.45
CA LEU A 30 22.34 19.23 33.57
C LEU A 30 20.85 19.45 33.92
N ALA A 31 19.97 19.58 32.93
CA ALA A 31 18.52 19.71 33.17
C ALA A 31 17.93 18.47 33.89
N ASN A 32 18.41 17.27 33.57
CA ASN A 32 18.02 16.05 34.27
C ASN A 32 18.57 16.02 35.71
N GLU A 33 19.79 16.50 35.95
CA GLU A 33 20.35 16.60 37.27
C GLU A 33 19.57 17.62 38.14
N GLU A 34 19.22 18.79 37.57
CA GLU A 34 18.38 19.79 38.22
C GLU A 34 16.99 19.22 38.58
N PHE A 35 16.40 18.45 37.66
CA PHE A 35 15.12 17.79 37.89
C PHE A 35 15.20 16.79 39.05
N ASN A 36 16.22 15.93 39.05
CA ASN A 36 16.42 14.93 40.09
C ASN A 36 16.77 15.58 41.46
N ALA A 37 17.34 16.78 41.43
CA ALA A 37 17.61 17.57 42.63
C ALA A 37 16.40 18.37 43.13
N GLY A 38 15.23 18.29 42.44
CA GLY A 38 14.02 19.01 42.82
C GLY A 38 14.01 20.50 42.45
N ARG A 39 14.94 20.96 41.63
CA ARG A 39 15.08 22.37 41.23
C ARG A 39 14.37 22.63 39.87
N PHE A 40 13.04 22.60 39.85
CA PHE A 40 12.24 22.61 38.62
C PHE A 40 12.17 23.98 37.92
N PHE A 41 12.24 25.09 38.68
CA PHE A 41 12.04 26.45 38.14
C PHE A 41 13.07 26.86 37.09
N GLY A 42 14.32 26.38 37.19
CA GLY A 42 15.40 26.73 36.27
C GLY A 42 15.38 25.95 34.94
N ILE A 43 14.68 24.80 34.86
CA ILE A 43 14.74 23.88 33.75
C ILE A 43 14.24 24.49 32.43
N PRO A 44 13.11 25.24 32.39
CA PRO A 44 12.62 25.84 31.15
C PRO A 44 13.61 26.83 30.54
N SER A 45 14.23 27.67 31.37
CA SER A 45 15.24 28.65 30.89
C SER A 45 16.52 27.97 30.43
N LEU A 46 16.94 26.90 31.10
CA LEU A 46 18.14 26.14 30.76
C LEU A 46 18.04 25.46 29.42
N LEU A 47 16.87 24.90 29.07
CA LEU A 47 16.66 24.15 27.82
C LEU A 47 16.31 25.03 26.63
N LYS A 48 15.93 26.30 26.83
CA LYS A 48 15.36 27.17 25.79
C LYS A 48 16.22 27.28 24.54
N ASP A 49 17.49 27.63 24.71
CA ASP A 49 18.41 27.89 23.57
C ASP A 49 18.65 26.62 22.73
N CYS A 50 18.76 25.46 23.40
CA CYS A 50 18.95 24.20 22.72
C CYS A 50 17.66 23.67 22.04
N LEU A 51 16.49 23.99 22.59
CA LEU A 51 15.19 23.67 21.95
C LEU A 51 14.98 24.44 20.64
N ASP A 52 15.51 25.65 20.55
CA ASP A 52 15.34 26.47 19.33
C ASP A 52 16.23 26.00 18.17
N ARG A 53 17.46 25.53 18.41
CA ARG A 53 18.39 25.21 17.32
C ARG A 53 19.45 24.12 17.57
N GLY A 54 19.39 23.38 18.66
CA GLY A 54 20.54 22.56 19.04
C GLY A 54 20.28 21.09 19.30
N PHE A 55 19.04 20.67 19.56
CA PHE A 55 18.71 19.29 19.86
C PHE A 55 18.46 18.44 18.62
N THR A 56 18.91 17.19 18.67
CA THR A 56 18.42 16.14 17.78
C THR A 56 16.96 15.79 18.10
N ASN A 57 16.26 15.08 17.19
CA ASN A 57 14.89 14.66 17.47
C ASN A 57 14.75 13.84 18.77
N GLU A 58 15.72 12.97 19.07
CA GLU A 58 15.72 12.16 20.29
C GLU A 58 15.91 13.01 21.55
N GLN A 59 16.81 13.97 21.47
CA GLN A 59 17.05 14.93 22.55
C GLN A 59 15.84 15.86 22.76
N MET A 60 15.17 16.28 21.68
CA MET A 60 13.92 17.07 21.78
C MET A 60 12.81 16.30 22.50
N VAL A 61 12.66 15.00 22.22
CA VAL A 61 11.69 14.14 22.93
C VAL A 61 11.99 14.12 24.42
N GLN A 62 13.25 13.90 24.78
CA GLN A 62 13.68 13.89 26.20
C GLN A 62 13.49 15.24 26.87
N ALA A 63 13.85 16.33 26.19
CA ALA A 63 13.71 17.70 26.73
C ALA A 63 12.24 18.06 26.95
N TYR A 64 11.34 17.79 25.98
CA TYR A 64 9.91 18.06 26.15
C TYR A 64 9.23 17.13 27.15
N TYR A 65 9.71 15.89 27.27
CA TYR A 65 9.28 14.96 28.30
C TYR A 65 9.60 15.51 29.70
N LEU A 66 10.83 15.97 29.87
CA LEU A 66 11.29 16.58 31.13
C LEU A 66 10.51 17.87 31.45
N LEU A 67 10.30 18.73 30.45
CA LEU A 67 9.52 19.96 30.61
C LEU A 67 8.07 19.68 30.97
N ALA A 68 7.43 18.69 30.34
CA ALA A 68 6.04 18.34 30.66
C ALA A 68 5.90 17.91 32.12
N GLN A 69 6.87 17.14 32.67
CA GLN A 69 6.87 16.73 34.07
C GLN A 69 7.18 17.91 35.01
N ALA A 70 8.17 18.74 34.68
CA ALA A 70 8.52 19.90 35.48
C ALA A 70 7.32 20.86 35.63
N TYR A 71 6.61 21.16 34.53
CA TYR A 71 5.43 22.01 34.57
C TYR A 71 4.24 21.39 35.31
N LEU A 72 4.08 20.05 35.30
CA LEU A 72 3.07 19.38 36.13
C LEU A 72 3.37 19.54 37.62
N ILE A 73 4.64 19.43 38.00
CA ILE A 73 5.06 19.62 39.41
C ILE A 73 4.93 21.10 39.84
N LEU A 74 5.17 22.04 38.91
CA LEU A 74 5.03 23.48 39.16
C LEU A 74 3.56 23.97 39.11
N ASP A 75 2.60 23.07 38.93
CA ASP A 75 1.17 23.34 38.82
C ASP A 75 0.83 24.33 37.66
N ASP A 76 1.60 24.24 36.56
CA ASP A 76 1.32 24.94 35.31
C ASP A 76 0.79 23.98 34.22
N PRO A 77 -0.53 23.70 34.22
CA PRO A 77 -1.12 22.74 33.30
C PRO A 77 -1.10 23.21 31.84
N ILE A 78 -1.02 24.53 31.59
CA ILE A 78 -1.01 25.09 30.25
C ILE A 78 0.37 24.83 29.61
N ALA A 79 1.45 25.14 30.31
CA ALA A 79 2.80 24.88 29.84
C ALA A 79 3.10 23.36 29.72
N ALA A 80 2.57 22.55 30.66
CA ALA A 80 2.64 21.11 30.58
C ALA A 80 1.96 20.53 29.33
N GLU A 81 0.74 21.00 29.00
CA GLU A 81 0.01 20.59 27.79
C GLU A 81 0.75 21.01 26.51
N ASP A 82 1.33 22.22 26.45
CA ASP A 82 2.11 22.69 25.30
C ASP A 82 3.39 21.86 25.13
N SER A 83 4.10 21.59 26.23
CA SER A 83 5.30 20.77 26.22
C SER A 83 4.99 19.33 25.77
N TYR A 84 3.90 18.74 26.25
CA TYR A 84 3.46 17.40 25.81
C TYR A 84 3.05 17.37 24.34
N LEU A 85 2.38 18.42 23.85
CA LEU A 85 2.05 18.54 22.42
C LEU A 85 3.31 18.63 21.53
N LYS A 86 4.34 19.38 21.99
CA LYS A 86 5.63 19.46 21.31
C LYS A 86 6.39 18.14 21.35
N LEU A 87 6.31 17.39 22.45
CA LEU A 87 6.81 16.02 22.55
C LEU A 87 6.17 15.13 21.48
N LEU A 88 4.85 15.12 21.36
CA LEU A 88 4.14 14.34 20.34
C LEU A 88 4.45 14.80 18.91
N LYS A 89 4.79 16.07 18.68
CA LYS A 89 5.30 16.52 17.36
C LYS A 89 6.70 16.01 17.07
N ALA A 90 7.55 15.85 18.09
CA ALA A 90 8.87 15.25 17.97
C ALA A 90 8.80 13.72 17.83
N ASP A 91 8.00 13.04 18.64
CA ASP A 91 7.69 11.60 18.52
C ASP A 91 6.17 11.35 18.59
N PRO A 92 5.49 11.26 17.45
CA PRO A 92 4.04 11.03 17.42
C PRO A 92 3.59 9.67 17.96
N GLU A 93 4.51 8.74 18.14
CA GLU A 93 4.21 7.40 18.66
C GLU A 93 4.59 7.24 20.14
N PHE A 94 4.96 8.33 20.82
CA PHE A 94 5.20 8.33 22.25
C PHE A 94 3.91 7.97 23.02
N ILE A 95 3.99 6.96 23.88
CA ILE A 95 2.90 6.49 24.73
C ILE A 95 3.38 6.54 26.18
N ALA A 96 2.74 7.36 27.00
CA ALA A 96 2.97 7.36 28.44
C ALA A 96 2.31 6.13 29.08
N THR A 97 3.08 5.36 29.85
CA THR A 97 2.62 4.12 30.49
C THR A 97 2.72 4.22 32.02
N PRO A 98 1.70 3.72 32.78
CA PRO A 98 1.71 3.80 34.25
C PRO A 98 2.88 3.08 34.92
N GLU A 99 3.53 2.15 34.19
CA GLU A 99 4.65 1.35 34.72
C GLU A 99 5.98 2.11 34.67
N LYS A 100 6.10 3.13 33.81
CA LYS A 100 7.35 3.86 33.57
C LYS A 100 7.24 5.35 33.86
N ASP A 101 6.04 5.90 33.72
CA ASP A 101 5.82 7.34 33.76
C ASP A 101 5.00 7.77 34.98
N PRO A 102 5.20 9.00 35.48
CA PRO A 102 4.36 9.56 36.54
C PRO A 102 2.89 9.56 36.16
N ILE A 103 2.04 9.27 37.14
CA ILE A 103 0.58 9.15 36.92
C ILE A 103 -0.03 10.40 36.33
N ASP A 104 0.45 11.59 36.69
CA ASP A 104 -0.03 12.88 36.17
C ASP A 104 0.27 13.02 34.68
N LEU A 105 1.45 12.56 34.22
CA LEU A 105 1.81 12.53 32.82
C LEU A 105 0.92 11.54 32.01
N VAL A 106 0.58 10.40 32.60
CA VAL A 106 -0.33 9.43 32.01
C VAL A 106 -1.75 10.03 31.88
N TYR A 107 -2.22 10.79 32.87
CA TYR A 107 -3.49 11.52 32.74
C TYR A 107 -3.42 12.63 31.71
N LEU A 108 -2.31 13.35 31.63
CA LEU A 108 -2.08 14.37 30.60
C LEU A 108 -2.13 13.74 29.20
N SER A 109 -1.46 12.59 29.01
CA SER A 109 -1.41 11.91 27.70
C SER A 109 -2.78 11.58 27.14
N LYS A 110 -3.74 11.18 27.98
CA LYS A 110 -5.12 10.86 27.58
C LYS A 110 -5.89 12.04 27.00
N LYS A 111 -5.40 13.27 27.16
CA LYS A 111 -6.00 14.47 26.54
C LYS A 111 -5.59 14.66 25.08
N PHE A 112 -4.64 13.91 24.56
CA PHE A 112 -4.07 14.08 23.21
C PHE A 112 -4.22 12.83 22.37
N THR A 113 -4.17 13.03 21.07
CA THR A 113 -4.04 11.96 20.08
C THR A 113 -3.01 12.36 19.03
N ALA A 114 -2.18 11.41 18.63
CA ALA A 114 -1.22 11.55 17.54
C ALA A 114 -1.59 10.70 16.32
N THR A 115 -2.71 9.97 16.35
CA THR A 115 -3.16 9.13 15.24
C THR A 115 -3.25 9.95 13.95
N PRO A 116 -2.53 9.58 12.89
CA PRO A 116 -2.58 10.28 11.62
C PRO A 116 -3.98 10.12 11.01
N ILE A 117 -4.56 11.19 10.49
CA ILE A 117 -5.87 11.12 9.81
C ILE A 117 -5.70 10.40 8.48
N PHE A 118 -4.65 10.77 7.73
CA PHE A 118 -4.35 10.21 6.44
C PHE A 118 -2.96 9.58 6.40
N THR A 119 -2.87 8.46 5.70
CA THR A 119 -1.63 7.72 5.55
C THR A 119 -1.42 7.39 4.07
N PRO A 120 -0.78 8.28 3.29
CA PRO A 120 -0.41 7.99 1.92
C PRO A 120 0.63 6.87 1.85
N HIS A 121 0.52 6.05 0.82
CA HIS A 121 1.45 4.96 0.56
C HIS A 121 1.66 4.76 -0.94
N PHE A 122 2.78 4.16 -1.28
CA PHE A 122 3.14 3.73 -2.62
C PHE A 122 3.48 2.25 -2.59
N ARG A 123 3.10 1.52 -3.65
CA ARG A 123 3.43 0.10 -3.82
C ARG A 123 3.91 -0.22 -5.23
N ALA A 124 4.77 -1.22 -5.32
CA ALA A 124 5.15 -1.86 -6.56
C ALA A 124 5.38 -3.35 -6.30
N GLY A 125 5.11 -4.18 -7.29
CA GLY A 125 5.28 -5.61 -7.10
C GLY A 125 4.98 -6.44 -8.33
N GLY A 126 5.20 -7.75 -8.19
CA GLY A 126 4.85 -8.74 -9.19
C GLY A 126 3.43 -9.28 -8.99
N ASN A 127 2.83 -9.72 -10.07
CA ASN A 127 1.54 -10.39 -10.05
C ASN A 127 1.52 -11.63 -10.96
N VAL A 128 0.56 -12.50 -10.67
CA VAL A 128 0.28 -13.70 -11.46
C VAL A 128 -1.22 -13.76 -11.69
N SER A 129 -1.61 -13.92 -12.94
CA SER A 129 -3.01 -13.98 -13.36
C SER A 129 -3.46 -15.42 -13.57
N LEU A 130 -4.61 -15.75 -13.00
CA LEU A 130 -5.24 -17.06 -13.05
C LEU A 130 -6.53 -16.97 -13.87
N VAL A 131 -6.56 -17.65 -15.01
CA VAL A 131 -7.73 -17.69 -15.88
C VAL A 131 -8.72 -18.71 -15.35
N ARG A 132 -9.90 -18.24 -14.95
CA ARG A 132 -11.02 -19.08 -14.54
C ARG A 132 -12.08 -19.12 -15.66
N THR A 133 -12.06 -20.19 -16.45
CA THR A 133 -12.97 -20.36 -17.57
C THR A 133 -14.40 -20.50 -17.10
N ILE A 134 -15.31 -19.82 -17.77
CA ILE A 134 -16.76 -19.90 -17.56
C ILE A 134 -17.35 -20.86 -18.61
N HIS A 135 -16.95 -20.65 -19.86
CA HIS A 135 -17.43 -21.44 -20.99
C HIS A 135 -16.34 -21.52 -22.06
N GLU A 136 -16.03 -22.73 -22.47
CA GLU A 136 -15.08 -22.98 -23.54
C GLU A 136 -15.77 -22.88 -24.89
N ILE A 137 -15.13 -22.21 -25.84
CA ILE A 137 -15.59 -22.11 -27.23
C ILE A 137 -14.57 -22.82 -28.08
N ASN A 138 -15.06 -23.88 -28.78
CA ASN A 138 -14.27 -24.66 -29.70
C ASN A 138 -14.80 -24.45 -31.12
N THR A 139 -13.89 -24.40 -32.08
CA THR A 139 -14.23 -24.35 -33.50
C THR A 139 -14.50 -25.72 -34.07
N GLU A 140 -14.15 -26.78 -33.35
CA GLU A 140 -14.28 -28.17 -33.75
C GLU A 140 -15.26 -28.92 -32.85
N PRO A 141 -15.95 -29.96 -33.37
CA PRO A 141 -16.95 -30.71 -32.61
C PRO A 141 -16.35 -31.70 -31.59
N TYR A 142 -15.03 -31.78 -31.47
CA TYR A 142 -14.33 -32.71 -30.60
C TYR A 142 -13.91 -32.07 -29.30
N PRO A 143 -13.77 -32.85 -28.19
CA PRO A 143 -13.24 -32.34 -26.93
C PRO A 143 -11.78 -31.89 -27.09
N VAL A 144 -11.50 -30.67 -26.72
CA VAL A 144 -10.17 -30.04 -26.80
C VAL A 144 -9.53 -30.07 -25.40
N GLY A 145 -8.30 -30.59 -25.32
CA GLY A 145 -7.50 -30.51 -24.11
C GLY A 145 -7.11 -29.05 -23.83
N ARG A 146 -7.21 -28.61 -22.58
CA ARG A 146 -6.86 -27.24 -22.18
C ARG A 146 -5.91 -27.23 -21.00
N ASN A 147 -4.89 -26.40 -21.09
CA ASN A 147 -3.95 -26.11 -20.01
C ASN A 147 -3.72 -24.62 -19.88
N ASN A 148 -4.13 -24.06 -18.74
CA ASN A 148 -3.91 -22.65 -18.43
C ASN A 148 -2.58 -22.51 -17.68
N LYS A 149 -1.64 -21.75 -18.24
CA LYS A 149 -0.38 -21.43 -17.61
C LYS A 149 -0.35 -19.96 -17.20
N PHE A 150 0.06 -19.71 -15.98
CA PHE A 150 0.27 -18.35 -15.51
C PHE A 150 1.59 -17.79 -16.07
N ARG A 151 1.62 -16.49 -16.26
CA ARG A 151 2.82 -15.72 -16.60
C ARG A 151 3.00 -14.58 -15.59
N PRO A 152 4.25 -14.22 -15.29
CA PRO A 152 4.50 -13.09 -14.41
C PRO A 152 4.06 -11.78 -15.08
N GLY A 153 3.45 -10.94 -14.28
CA GLY A 153 3.15 -9.57 -14.58
C GLY A 153 3.70 -8.65 -13.49
N PHE A 154 3.44 -7.38 -13.59
CA PHE A 154 3.83 -6.41 -12.58
C PHE A 154 2.75 -5.36 -12.37
N GLN A 155 2.82 -4.69 -11.22
CA GLN A 155 1.91 -3.61 -10.86
C GLN A 155 2.61 -2.57 -10.03
N PHE A 156 2.15 -1.33 -10.15
CA PHE A 156 2.62 -0.22 -9.32
C PHE A 156 1.53 0.84 -9.18
N GLY A 157 1.62 1.60 -8.13
CA GLY A 157 0.71 2.70 -7.88
C GLY A 157 0.78 3.21 -6.47
N GLY A 158 -0.19 4.01 -6.09
CA GLY A 158 -0.26 4.60 -4.77
C GLY A 158 -1.68 4.70 -4.26
N GLY A 159 -1.79 5.01 -3.00
CA GLY A 159 -3.08 5.16 -2.34
C GLY A 159 -3.00 5.96 -1.06
N ILE A 160 -4.13 6.08 -0.44
CA ILE A 160 -4.27 6.76 0.83
C ILE A 160 -5.21 5.98 1.73
N ASP A 161 -4.79 5.78 2.98
CA ASP A 161 -5.63 5.24 4.03
C ASP A 161 -6.16 6.38 4.89
N TRP A 162 -7.46 6.41 5.11
CA TRP A 162 -8.13 7.24 6.10
C TRP A 162 -8.27 6.44 7.39
N ASN A 163 -7.54 6.82 8.42
CA ASN A 163 -7.56 6.13 9.70
C ASN A 163 -8.76 6.59 10.54
N ILE A 164 -9.64 5.66 10.86
CA ILE A 164 -10.79 5.89 11.73
C ILE A 164 -10.31 5.89 13.19
N ASN A 165 -9.45 4.94 13.52
CA ASN A 165 -8.77 4.83 14.81
C ASN A 165 -7.36 4.24 14.60
N ASP A 166 -6.67 3.88 15.69
CA ASP A 166 -5.29 3.37 15.62
C ASP A 166 -5.18 2.03 14.87
N ASN A 167 -6.22 1.21 14.89
CA ASN A 167 -6.24 -0.13 14.31
C ASN A 167 -7.02 -0.23 12.99
N LEU A 168 -8.06 0.60 12.80
CA LEU A 168 -9.00 0.50 11.69
C LEU A 168 -8.85 1.66 10.73
N SER A 169 -8.74 1.37 9.45
CA SER A 169 -8.71 2.36 8.37
C SER A 169 -9.54 1.93 7.16
N VAL A 170 -9.97 2.90 6.39
CA VAL A 170 -10.55 2.71 5.06
C VAL A 170 -9.58 3.26 4.04
N GLY A 171 -9.22 2.47 3.04
CA GLY A 171 -8.23 2.85 2.05
C GLY A 171 -8.76 2.79 0.62
N GLY A 172 -8.14 3.61 -0.22
CA GLY A 172 -8.32 3.59 -1.66
C GLY A 172 -6.97 3.72 -2.36
N GLU A 173 -6.82 3.01 -3.46
CA GLU A 173 -5.60 3.01 -4.26
C GLU A 173 -5.91 3.26 -5.73
N VAL A 174 -4.88 3.62 -6.47
CA VAL A 174 -4.86 3.69 -7.92
C VAL A 174 -3.64 2.92 -8.38
N LEU A 175 -3.84 1.85 -9.15
CA LEU A 175 -2.79 0.97 -9.60
C LEU A 175 -2.81 0.81 -11.12
N PHE A 176 -1.64 0.81 -11.72
CA PHE A 176 -1.41 0.29 -13.06
C PHE A 176 -0.93 -1.15 -12.96
N SER A 177 -1.64 -2.07 -13.62
CA SER A 177 -1.36 -3.50 -13.56
C SER A 177 -1.17 -4.05 -14.97
N PHE A 178 -0.06 -4.74 -15.17
CA PHE A 178 0.25 -5.48 -16.39
C PHE A 178 0.06 -6.96 -16.08
N LYS A 179 -0.94 -7.57 -16.69
CA LYS A 179 -1.36 -8.96 -16.45
C LYS A 179 -1.09 -9.79 -17.69
N SER A 180 -0.55 -10.98 -17.52
CA SER A 180 -0.28 -11.88 -18.64
C SER A 180 -0.62 -13.32 -18.25
N PHE A 181 -1.12 -14.08 -19.23
CA PHE A 181 -1.38 -15.50 -19.07
C PHE A 181 -1.23 -16.22 -20.41
N LYS A 182 -1.12 -17.55 -20.35
CA LYS A 182 -0.98 -18.42 -21.51
C LYS A 182 -1.99 -19.54 -21.43
N ILE A 183 -2.68 -19.80 -22.55
CA ILE A 183 -3.61 -20.90 -22.70
C ILE A 183 -3.05 -21.80 -23.78
N ILE A 184 -2.99 -23.09 -23.51
CA ILE A 184 -2.60 -24.12 -24.48
C ILE A 184 -3.82 -24.98 -24.71
N LYS A 185 -4.26 -25.08 -25.97
CA LYS A 185 -5.31 -25.99 -26.42
C LYS A 185 -4.69 -27.10 -27.29
N THR A 186 -5.10 -28.35 -27.09
CA THR A 186 -4.61 -29.52 -27.80
C THR A 186 -5.79 -30.31 -28.36
N GLY A 187 -5.64 -30.92 -29.56
CA GLY A 187 -6.69 -31.69 -30.20
C GLY A 187 -7.71 -30.83 -30.96
N ILE A 188 -7.31 -29.65 -31.45
CA ILE A 188 -8.17 -28.76 -32.20
C ILE A 188 -8.51 -29.37 -33.58
N SER A 189 -7.59 -30.14 -34.17
CA SER A 189 -7.80 -30.99 -35.35
C SER A 189 -6.79 -32.12 -35.28
N LEU A 190 -7.24 -33.35 -35.23
CA LEU A 190 -6.53 -34.63 -35.12
C LEU A 190 -5.17 -34.65 -34.38
N ASP A 191 -4.28 -33.65 -34.51
CA ASP A 191 -3.00 -33.53 -33.85
C ASP A 191 -2.50 -32.08 -33.64
N ASP A 192 -3.38 -31.06 -33.87
CA ASP A 192 -2.96 -29.65 -33.77
C ASP A 192 -2.99 -29.11 -32.37
N GLY A 193 -1.98 -28.31 -32.02
CA GLY A 193 -1.90 -27.52 -30.80
C GLY A 193 -2.07 -26.02 -31.07
N GLN A 194 -2.76 -25.30 -30.20
CA GLN A 194 -2.84 -23.85 -30.23
C GLN A 194 -2.32 -23.26 -28.95
N GLU A 195 -1.43 -22.29 -29.06
CA GLU A 195 -0.93 -21.52 -27.93
C GLU A 195 -1.41 -20.09 -28.04
N ILE A 196 -1.98 -19.58 -26.95
CA ILE A 196 -2.54 -18.24 -26.85
C ILE A 196 -1.86 -17.54 -25.70
N ILE A 197 -1.13 -16.45 -25.99
CA ILE A 197 -0.53 -15.59 -24.98
C ILE A 197 -1.28 -14.27 -24.96
N GLU A 198 -1.98 -13.97 -23.89
CA GLU A 198 -2.69 -12.70 -23.75
C GLU A 198 -1.96 -11.80 -22.74
N ARG A 199 -1.80 -10.52 -23.11
CA ARG A 199 -1.22 -9.45 -22.29
C ARG A 199 -2.27 -8.35 -22.16
N GLN A 200 -2.53 -7.96 -20.93
CA GLN A 200 -3.55 -6.96 -20.60
C GLN A 200 -2.95 -5.87 -19.73
N THR A 201 -3.33 -4.63 -20.00
CA THR A 201 -2.99 -3.47 -19.17
C THR A 201 -4.26 -2.94 -18.52
N TRP A 202 -4.22 -2.78 -17.22
CA TRP A 202 -5.36 -2.40 -16.40
C TRP A 202 -5.06 -1.18 -15.55
N PHE A 203 -6.11 -0.39 -15.35
CA PHE A 203 -6.18 0.66 -14.34
C PHE A 203 -7.11 0.17 -13.23
N ASP A 204 -6.54 -0.18 -12.10
CA ASP A 204 -7.26 -0.80 -10.99
C ASP A 204 -7.49 0.24 -9.88
N VAL A 205 -8.73 0.32 -9.37
CA VAL A 205 -9.13 1.20 -8.26
C VAL A 205 -9.70 0.35 -7.13
N PRO A 206 -8.85 -0.21 -6.27
CA PRO A 206 -9.28 -0.94 -5.08
C PRO A 206 -9.72 0.00 -3.95
N LEU A 207 -10.83 -0.36 -3.29
CA LEU A 207 -11.36 0.24 -2.08
C LEU A 207 -11.48 -0.85 -1.02
N TYR A 208 -10.98 -0.62 0.18
CA TYR A 208 -10.90 -1.66 1.21
C TYR A 208 -11.01 -1.10 2.62
N VAL A 209 -11.38 -1.99 3.54
CA VAL A 209 -11.25 -1.80 4.98
C VAL A 209 -10.03 -2.58 5.44
N LYS A 210 -9.16 -1.93 6.21
CA LYS A 210 -7.90 -2.48 6.71
C LYS A 210 -7.90 -2.47 8.23
N TYR A 211 -7.53 -3.59 8.82
CA TYR A 211 -7.21 -3.71 10.24
C TYR A 211 -5.71 -3.95 10.40
N ARG A 212 -5.08 -3.21 11.29
CA ARG A 212 -3.64 -3.35 11.61
C ARG A 212 -3.43 -3.43 13.12
N ASP A 213 -2.43 -4.18 13.52
CA ASP A 213 -1.90 -4.12 14.87
C ASP A 213 -0.86 -3.00 14.99
N ASN A 214 -0.87 -2.26 16.10
CA ASN A 214 0.02 -1.11 16.32
C ASN A 214 1.15 -1.41 17.31
N LEU A 215 1.41 -2.67 17.60
CA LEU A 215 2.43 -3.08 18.57
C LEU A 215 3.81 -3.21 17.91
N GLY A 216 4.79 -2.49 18.48
CA GLY A 216 6.20 -2.66 18.15
C GLY A 216 6.66 -2.15 16.78
N LYS A 217 7.81 -2.68 16.33
CA LYS A 217 8.43 -2.33 15.04
C LYS A 217 7.83 -3.07 13.84
N VAL A 218 7.32 -4.27 14.06
CA VAL A 218 6.67 -5.12 13.06
C VAL A 218 5.18 -5.12 13.35
N ARG A 219 4.37 -4.68 12.37
CA ARG A 219 2.92 -4.50 12.54
C ARG A 219 2.18 -5.27 11.45
N PRO A 220 1.61 -6.42 11.78
CA PRO A 220 0.80 -7.17 10.84
C PRO A 220 -0.50 -6.42 10.54
N TYR A 221 -0.99 -6.60 9.31
CA TYR A 221 -2.28 -6.07 8.88
C TYR A 221 -2.97 -7.01 7.91
N GLY A 222 -4.30 -6.90 7.86
CA GLY A 222 -5.13 -7.55 6.88
C GLY A 222 -6.19 -6.60 6.37
N TYR A 223 -6.69 -6.83 5.15
CA TYR A 223 -7.72 -6.01 4.55
C TYR A 223 -8.59 -6.81 3.59
N ALA A 224 -9.80 -6.34 3.41
CA ALA A 224 -10.75 -6.87 2.43
C ALA A 224 -11.55 -5.72 1.80
N GLY A 225 -12.00 -5.92 0.57
CA GLY A 225 -12.73 -4.89 -0.14
C GLY A 225 -13.16 -5.28 -1.55
N VAL A 226 -13.38 -4.25 -2.36
CA VAL A 226 -13.81 -4.35 -3.74
C VAL A 226 -12.84 -3.59 -4.65
N SER A 227 -12.76 -3.96 -5.92
CA SER A 227 -11.98 -3.22 -6.91
C SER A 227 -12.78 -3.01 -8.18
N LEU A 228 -12.68 -1.81 -8.72
CA LEU A 228 -13.10 -1.48 -10.08
C LEU A 228 -11.86 -1.49 -10.96
N ASN A 229 -11.92 -2.26 -12.06
CA ASN A 229 -10.77 -2.46 -12.92
C ASN A 229 -11.16 -2.05 -14.33
N ALA A 230 -10.52 -1.02 -14.88
CA ALA A 230 -10.73 -0.55 -16.25
C ALA A 230 -9.63 -1.08 -17.16
N LEU A 231 -9.99 -1.73 -18.26
CA LEU A 231 -9.07 -2.25 -19.25
C LEU A 231 -8.54 -1.10 -20.12
N VAL A 232 -7.23 -0.88 -20.08
CA VAL A 232 -6.56 0.11 -20.95
C VAL A 232 -6.23 -0.49 -22.32
N GLY A 233 -5.86 -1.77 -22.35
CA GLY A 233 -5.53 -2.46 -23.58
C GLY A 233 -5.36 -3.95 -23.38
N SER A 234 -5.62 -4.71 -24.44
CA SER A 234 -5.36 -6.15 -24.50
C SER A 234 -4.78 -6.50 -25.86
N SER A 235 -3.76 -7.36 -25.83
CA SER A 235 -3.16 -7.93 -27.03
C SER A 235 -2.98 -9.44 -26.89
N VAL A 236 -3.11 -10.14 -28.00
CA VAL A 236 -2.99 -11.59 -28.07
C VAL A 236 -1.94 -11.96 -29.10
N GLU A 237 -1.10 -12.90 -28.76
CA GLU A 237 -0.14 -13.56 -29.62
C GLU A 237 -0.59 -15.00 -29.77
N LEU A 238 -0.84 -15.42 -31.03
CA LEU A 238 -1.42 -16.71 -31.37
C LEU A 238 -0.37 -17.56 -32.07
N PHE A 239 -0.20 -18.79 -31.62
CA PHE A 239 0.64 -19.79 -32.27
C PHE A 239 -0.23 -21.01 -32.62
N LEU A 240 -0.13 -21.50 -33.81
CA LEU A 240 -0.75 -22.74 -34.25
C LEU A 240 0.35 -23.75 -34.59
N ASP A 241 0.42 -24.83 -33.82
CA ASP A 241 1.33 -25.94 -34.07
C ASP A 241 0.57 -27.07 -34.71
N ASN A 242 0.90 -27.33 -35.99
CA ASN A 242 0.32 -28.43 -36.75
C ASN A 242 1.21 -29.66 -36.57
N LEU A 243 0.79 -30.59 -35.76
CA LEU A 243 1.56 -31.81 -35.40
C LEU A 243 1.32 -32.96 -36.38
N SER A 244 0.54 -32.77 -37.46
CA SER A 244 0.22 -33.84 -38.43
C SER A 244 1.42 -34.19 -39.34
N PRO A 245 2.09 -35.35 -39.13
CA PRO A 245 3.22 -35.76 -39.97
C PRO A 245 2.85 -36.16 -41.41
N SER A 246 1.55 -36.29 -41.73
CA SER A 246 1.10 -36.92 -42.95
C SER A 246 1.01 -36.00 -44.19
N LEU A 247 1.23 -34.70 -44.02
CA LEU A 247 1.11 -33.70 -45.09
C LEU A 247 2.34 -32.80 -45.23
N GLY A 248 3.54 -33.39 -45.23
CA GLY A 248 4.78 -32.66 -45.50
C GLY A 248 4.99 -31.43 -44.63
N SER A 249 6.14 -31.33 -43.97
CA SER A 249 6.69 -30.19 -43.24
C SER A 249 5.76 -28.97 -43.09
N GLN A 250 4.85 -28.99 -42.11
CA GLN A 250 4.07 -27.81 -41.76
C GLN A 250 4.92 -26.98 -40.76
N VAL A 251 5.21 -25.78 -41.19
CA VAL A 251 5.93 -24.81 -40.38
C VAL A 251 4.99 -24.27 -39.31
N PRO A 252 5.36 -24.28 -38.02
CA PRO A 252 4.59 -23.63 -37.01
C PRO A 252 4.28 -22.18 -37.42
N THR A 253 3.02 -21.77 -37.33
CA THR A 253 2.64 -20.44 -37.75
C THR A 253 2.66 -19.51 -36.57
N ASP A 254 3.74 -18.72 -36.45
CA ASP A 254 3.82 -17.61 -35.50
C ASP A 254 2.88 -16.50 -35.96
N GLY A 255 1.96 -16.12 -35.10
CA GLY A 255 1.02 -15.03 -35.36
C GLY A 255 1.58 -13.67 -34.92
N PRO A 256 1.09 -12.60 -35.56
CA PRO A 256 1.38 -11.26 -35.08
C PRO A 256 0.76 -11.01 -33.73
N ASN A 257 1.32 -10.02 -33.01
CA ASN A 257 0.71 -9.54 -31.76
C ASN A 257 -0.47 -8.63 -32.10
N GLU A 258 -1.68 -9.13 -31.94
CA GLU A 258 -2.90 -8.43 -32.33
C GLU A 258 -3.60 -7.74 -31.14
N LYS A 259 -4.11 -6.54 -31.39
CA LYS A 259 -4.92 -5.81 -30.42
C LYS A 259 -6.32 -6.40 -30.38
N VAL A 260 -6.74 -6.87 -29.22
CA VAL A 260 -8.07 -7.49 -29.02
C VAL A 260 -8.88 -6.79 -27.91
N GLY A 261 -8.54 -5.55 -27.59
CA GLY A 261 -9.22 -4.76 -26.56
C GLY A 261 -10.74 -4.63 -26.84
N TYR A 262 -11.16 -4.51 -28.10
CA TYR A 262 -12.56 -4.45 -28.49
C TYR A 262 -13.35 -5.75 -28.18
N LYS A 263 -12.67 -6.90 -28.15
CA LYS A 263 -13.25 -8.20 -27.75
C LYS A 263 -13.35 -8.37 -26.23
N ARG A 264 -12.93 -7.39 -25.45
CA ARG A 264 -12.88 -7.46 -23.99
C ARG A 264 -13.81 -6.46 -23.34
N THR A 265 -14.38 -6.85 -22.22
CA THR A 265 -15.21 -5.97 -21.40
C THR A 265 -14.32 -4.90 -20.75
N PHE A 266 -14.66 -3.64 -20.99
CA PHE A 266 -13.88 -2.49 -20.49
C PHE A 266 -13.82 -2.43 -18.97
N LEU A 267 -14.96 -2.63 -18.29
CA LEU A 267 -15.06 -2.51 -16.84
C LEU A 267 -15.26 -3.87 -16.16
N ASN A 268 -14.33 -4.24 -15.30
CA ASN A 268 -14.43 -5.41 -14.47
C ASN A 268 -14.61 -5.03 -12.99
N ARG A 269 -15.37 -5.83 -12.25
CA ARG A 269 -15.57 -5.73 -10.81
C ARG A 269 -14.90 -6.92 -10.15
N SER A 270 -14.25 -6.69 -9.01
CA SER A 270 -13.53 -7.74 -8.31
C SER A 270 -13.71 -7.61 -6.81
N LEU A 271 -13.64 -8.73 -6.11
CA LEU A 271 -13.44 -8.78 -4.67
C LEU A 271 -11.95 -8.88 -4.40
N LEU A 272 -11.49 -8.28 -3.32
CA LEU A 272 -10.10 -8.37 -2.92
C LEU A 272 -9.97 -8.72 -1.44
N VAL A 273 -8.95 -9.49 -1.14
CA VAL A 273 -8.48 -9.78 0.21
C VAL A 273 -6.97 -9.80 0.21
N GLY A 274 -6.36 -9.30 1.25
CA GLY A 274 -4.91 -9.29 1.35
C GLY A 274 -4.44 -9.05 2.76
N GLY A 275 -3.13 -9.16 2.94
CA GLY A 275 -2.48 -8.92 4.21
C GLY A 275 -0.99 -8.80 4.03
N GLY A 276 -0.35 -8.24 5.05
CA GLY A 276 1.07 -8.00 5.02
C GLY A 276 1.58 -7.54 6.36
N VAL A 277 2.79 -7.04 6.32
CA VAL A 277 3.48 -6.53 7.49
C VAL A 277 4.09 -5.17 7.19
N TYR A 278 3.90 -4.22 8.11
CA TYR A 278 4.66 -2.98 8.16
C TYR A 278 5.91 -3.18 9.01
N TYR A 279 7.01 -2.60 8.57
CA TYR A 279 8.24 -2.49 9.34
C TYR A 279 8.57 -1.01 9.54
N LYS A 280 8.70 -0.57 10.80
CA LYS A 280 8.95 0.83 11.16
C LYS A 280 10.39 1.22 10.83
N VAL A 281 10.55 2.29 10.05
CA VAL A 281 11.84 2.92 9.70
C VAL A 281 11.75 4.40 10.05
N GLY A 282 12.24 4.76 11.22
CA GLY A 282 12.07 6.10 11.76
C GLY A 282 10.60 6.46 11.97
N ARG A 283 10.13 7.50 11.29
CA ARG A 283 8.72 7.96 11.30
C ARG A 283 7.85 7.34 10.20
N ASN A 284 8.46 6.57 9.30
CA ASN A 284 7.80 5.97 8.14
C ASN A 284 7.78 4.45 8.29
N PHE A 285 7.10 3.80 7.34
CA PHE A 285 7.06 2.35 7.28
C PHE A 285 7.40 1.87 5.87
N ILE A 286 8.07 0.74 5.80
CA ILE A 286 8.11 -0.10 4.61
C ILE A 286 7.17 -1.28 4.82
N PHE A 287 6.67 -1.87 3.74
CA PHE A 287 5.79 -3.03 3.87
C PHE A 287 6.04 -4.08 2.79
N ALA A 288 5.67 -5.30 3.14
CA ALA A 288 5.49 -6.42 2.22
C ALA A 288 4.05 -6.92 2.34
N ASP A 289 3.41 -7.22 1.22
CA ASP A 289 1.96 -7.43 1.11
C ASP A 289 1.66 -8.51 0.07
N VAL A 290 0.76 -9.42 0.41
CA VAL A 290 0.18 -10.39 -0.51
C VAL A 290 -1.30 -10.10 -0.67
N ARG A 291 -1.75 -10.03 -1.93
CA ARG A 291 -3.15 -9.74 -2.28
C ARG A 291 -3.70 -10.76 -3.25
N TYR A 292 -4.90 -11.22 -3.00
CA TYR A 292 -5.72 -11.97 -3.93
C TYR A 292 -6.90 -11.12 -4.40
N VAL A 293 -7.11 -11.11 -5.70
CA VAL A 293 -8.21 -10.38 -6.37
C VAL A 293 -9.01 -11.37 -7.18
N ALA A 294 -10.28 -11.55 -6.86
CA ALA A 294 -11.21 -12.45 -7.54
C ALA A 294 -12.07 -11.66 -8.52
N GLY A 295 -11.91 -11.88 -9.82
CA GLY A 295 -12.74 -11.29 -10.86
C GLY A 295 -14.16 -11.82 -10.84
N LEU A 296 -15.15 -10.94 -10.94
CA LEU A 296 -16.57 -11.31 -10.87
C LEU A 296 -17.22 -11.38 -12.25
N ASN A 297 -16.79 -10.57 -13.21
CA ASN A 297 -17.40 -10.44 -14.53
C ASN A 297 -16.74 -11.34 -15.56
N ASN A 298 -17.50 -11.73 -16.58
CA ASN A 298 -16.94 -12.24 -17.82
C ASN A 298 -16.14 -11.11 -18.49
N LEU A 299 -14.89 -11.40 -18.88
CA LEU A 299 -14.02 -10.42 -19.54
C LEU A 299 -14.14 -10.40 -21.05
N VAL A 300 -14.93 -11.29 -21.65
CA VAL A 300 -15.11 -11.37 -23.09
C VAL A 300 -16.45 -10.75 -23.49
N ASN A 301 -16.39 -9.80 -24.42
CA ASN A 301 -17.58 -9.24 -25.03
C ASN A 301 -18.17 -10.25 -26.03
N ALA A 302 -19.38 -10.75 -25.75
CA ALA A 302 -19.99 -11.80 -26.53
C ALA A 302 -20.31 -11.36 -27.99
N GLU A 303 -20.70 -10.10 -28.18
CA GLU A 303 -21.07 -9.57 -29.50
C GLU A 303 -19.86 -9.44 -30.41
N GLU A 304 -18.73 -8.95 -29.87
CA GLU A 304 -17.51 -8.69 -30.62
C GLU A 304 -16.58 -9.91 -30.73
N ASN A 305 -16.86 -10.98 -30.01
CA ASN A 305 -15.94 -12.12 -29.91
C ASN A 305 -15.75 -12.85 -31.22
N TYR A 306 -16.79 -12.89 -32.04
CA TYR A 306 -16.83 -13.57 -33.34
C TYR A 306 -16.45 -12.66 -34.52
N GLN A 307 -16.32 -11.38 -34.31
CA GLN A 307 -16.08 -10.39 -35.36
C GLN A 307 -14.61 -9.95 -35.38
N GLY A 308 -14.16 -9.43 -36.50
CA GLY A 308 -12.92 -8.66 -36.60
C GLY A 308 -13.10 -7.23 -36.10
N GLU A 309 -12.04 -6.45 -36.11
CA GLU A 309 -12.10 -5.04 -35.83
C GLU A 309 -13.07 -4.33 -36.78
N ASN A 310 -13.94 -3.47 -36.25
CA ASN A 310 -15.02 -2.79 -37.02
C ASN A 310 -16.11 -3.68 -37.58
N GLY A 311 -16.40 -4.82 -36.97
CA GLY A 311 -17.52 -5.70 -37.39
C GLY A 311 -17.27 -6.53 -38.64
N GLY A 312 -16.02 -6.56 -39.13
CA GLY A 312 -15.63 -7.31 -40.32
C GLY A 312 -15.33 -8.79 -40.02
N TYR A 313 -14.81 -9.47 -41.04
CA TYR A 313 -14.38 -10.87 -40.92
C TYR A 313 -13.17 -11.01 -40.00
N SER A 314 -13.23 -11.93 -39.04
CA SER A 314 -12.13 -12.18 -38.15
C SER A 314 -11.06 -13.07 -38.78
N GLN A 315 -9.92 -12.49 -39.15
CA GLN A 315 -8.78 -13.23 -39.67
C GLN A 315 -8.24 -14.25 -38.66
N ASN A 316 -8.37 -13.95 -37.34
CA ASN A 316 -7.93 -14.83 -36.28
C ASN A 316 -8.71 -16.13 -36.23
N ILE A 317 -10.02 -16.09 -36.51
CA ILE A 317 -10.85 -17.28 -36.60
C ILE A 317 -10.41 -18.12 -37.82
N ALA A 318 -10.24 -17.49 -38.95
CA ALA A 318 -9.90 -18.18 -40.17
C ALA A 318 -8.49 -18.78 -40.17
N ARG A 319 -7.52 -17.99 -39.74
CA ARG A 319 -6.10 -18.37 -39.83
C ARG A 319 -5.62 -19.20 -38.63
N TYR A 320 -6.07 -18.88 -37.43
CA TYR A 320 -5.61 -19.52 -36.19
C TYR A 320 -6.69 -20.34 -35.52
N ARG A 321 -7.89 -20.45 -36.08
CA ARG A 321 -9.04 -21.15 -35.48
C ARG A 321 -9.33 -20.69 -34.06
N TRP A 322 -9.09 -19.38 -33.76
CA TRP A 322 -9.21 -18.84 -32.43
C TRP A 322 -10.46 -18.02 -32.23
N ILE A 323 -11.24 -18.42 -31.24
CA ILE A 323 -12.34 -17.65 -30.64
C ILE A 323 -12.03 -17.57 -29.14
N GLY A 324 -12.21 -16.41 -28.54
CA GLY A 324 -11.95 -16.22 -27.12
C GLY A 324 -12.93 -16.99 -26.24
N ASP A 325 -12.45 -17.83 -25.35
CA ASP A 325 -13.27 -18.49 -24.32
C ASP A 325 -13.81 -17.45 -23.34
N TYR A 326 -15.00 -17.67 -22.77
CA TYR A 326 -15.53 -16.83 -21.71
C TYR A 326 -14.80 -17.15 -20.40
N TYR A 327 -14.21 -16.13 -19.77
CA TYR A 327 -13.43 -16.32 -18.56
C TYR A 327 -13.52 -15.12 -17.61
N ARG A 328 -13.20 -15.40 -16.36
CA ARG A 328 -12.89 -14.41 -15.33
C ARG A 328 -11.39 -14.45 -15.07
N LEU A 329 -10.83 -13.33 -14.65
CA LEU A 329 -9.41 -13.23 -14.34
C LEU A 329 -9.24 -12.96 -12.88
N ASP A 330 -8.67 -13.93 -12.15
CA ASP A 330 -8.23 -13.76 -10.80
C ASP A 330 -6.74 -13.35 -10.82
N ASN A 331 -6.28 -12.71 -9.74
CA ASN A 331 -4.90 -12.23 -9.67
C ASN A 331 -4.34 -12.41 -8.26
N ILE A 332 -3.13 -12.93 -8.16
CA ILE A 332 -2.35 -12.96 -6.93
C ILE A 332 -1.17 -12.03 -7.12
N SER A 333 -0.91 -11.18 -6.14
CA SER A 333 0.22 -10.24 -6.21
C SER A 333 1.02 -10.23 -4.92
N LEU A 334 2.33 -10.07 -5.07
CA LEU A 334 3.28 -9.77 -4.00
C LEU A 334 3.82 -8.38 -4.25
N SER A 335 3.64 -7.49 -3.30
CA SER A 335 4.03 -6.08 -3.42
C SER A 335 4.88 -5.65 -2.25
N PHE A 336 5.76 -4.70 -2.52
CA PHE A 336 6.53 -3.97 -1.53
C PHE A 336 6.21 -2.48 -1.66
N GLY A 337 6.37 -1.75 -0.58
CA GLY A 337 6.08 -0.34 -0.66
C GLY A 337 6.52 0.46 0.54
N PHE A 338 6.20 1.75 0.46
CA PHE A 338 6.55 2.75 1.44
C PHE A 338 5.29 3.48 1.91
N VAL A 339 5.23 3.74 3.20
CA VAL A 339 4.10 4.40 3.87
C VAL A 339 4.62 5.59 4.65
N LYS A 340 3.98 6.74 4.46
CA LYS A 340 4.30 7.99 5.15
C LYS A 340 3.08 8.48 5.94
N PRO A 341 2.93 8.13 7.22
CA PRO A 341 1.84 8.65 8.04
C PRO A 341 1.94 10.17 8.18
N LEU A 342 0.81 10.87 7.98
CA LEU A 342 0.73 12.32 8.18
C LEU A 342 0.26 12.59 9.60
N TYR A 343 1.20 12.54 10.53
CA TYR A 343 0.92 12.80 11.95
C TYR A 343 0.54 14.26 12.17
N ASN A 344 -0.54 14.46 12.90
CA ASN A 344 -1.00 15.76 13.34
C ASN A 344 -1.45 15.68 14.83
N PRO A 345 -0.51 15.67 15.78
CA PRO A 345 -0.83 15.62 17.20
C PRO A 345 -1.72 16.78 17.62
N ARG A 346 -2.77 16.46 18.34
CA ARG A 346 -3.77 17.43 18.76
C ARG A 346 -4.44 17.04 20.08
N LYS A 347 -4.93 18.06 20.79
CA LYS A 347 -5.78 17.87 21.96
C LYS A 347 -7.16 17.33 21.53
N ILE A 348 -7.63 16.28 22.19
CA ILE A 348 -8.95 15.70 21.95
C ILE A 348 -10.01 16.70 22.41
N LYS A 349 -10.89 17.12 21.51
CA LYS A 349 -12.05 17.95 21.93
C LYS A 349 -12.93 17.07 22.82
N ARG A 350 -13.17 17.52 24.07
CA ARG A 350 -14.09 16.84 24.98
C ARG A 350 -15.44 16.68 24.28
N VAL A 351 -15.93 15.45 24.20
CA VAL A 351 -17.31 15.18 23.83
C VAL A 351 -18.19 15.96 24.78
N ASN A 352 -19.12 16.74 24.25
CA ASN A 352 -19.97 17.62 25.06
C ASN A 352 -20.78 16.73 26.00
N THR A 353 -20.45 16.73 27.30
CA THR A 353 -21.02 15.87 28.33
C THR A 353 -22.56 16.00 28.39
N LYS A 354 -23.09 17.16 27.98
CA LYS A 354 -24.55 17.40 27.85
C LYS A 354 -25.21 16.49 26.78
N ARG A 355 -24.47 16.09 25.74
CA ARG A 355 -25.00 15.19 24.69
C ARG A 355 -25.03 13.76 25.19
N VAL A 356 -23.97 13.32 25.86
CA VAL A 356 -23.89 11.98 26.44
C VAL A 356 -24.92 11.79 27.56
N MET A 357 -25.09 12.77 28.46
CA MET A 357 -26.13 12.70 29.50
C MET A 357 -27.55 12.70 28.93
N ARG A 358 -27.79 13.39 27.81
CA ARG A 358 -29.10 13.41 27.15
C ARG A 358 -29.40 12.09 26.42
N ASP A 359 -28.38 11.41 25.94
CA ASP A 359 -28.55 10.09 25.30
C ASP A 359 -28.77 8.99 26.35
N ILE A 360 -28.09 9.04 27.50
CA ILE A 360 -28.35 8.14 28.64
C ILE A 360 -29.75 8.37 29.22
N SER A 361 -30.19 9.60 29.38
CA SER A 361 -31.55 9.89 29.89
C SER A 361 -32.69 9.53 28.93
N LYS A 362 -32.39 9.16 27.70
CA LYS A 362 -33.36 8.65 26.71
C LYS A 362 -33.43 7.12 26.66
N GLU A 363 -32.42 6.43 27.18
CA GLU A 363 -32.44 4.97 27.32
C GLU A 363 -33.13 4.51 28.62
N ASP A 364 -33.29 5.41 29.61
CA ASP A 364 -33.98 5.12 30.88
C ASP A 364 -35.48 5.50 30.88
N ASN A 365 -36.07 5.91 29.76
CA ASN A 365 -37.49 6.15 29.54
C ASN A 365 -38.00 5.31 28.35
#